data_5fbc6f6e3451ad225e34eb94cab95d35
#
_entry.id   5fbc6f6e3451ad225e34eb94cab95d35
#
_cell.length_a   1.000
_cell.length_b   1.000
_cell.length_c   1.000
_cell.angle_alpha   90.00
_cell.angle_beta   90.00
_cell.angle_gamma   90.00
#
_symmetry.space_group_name_H-M   'P 1'
#
loop_
_entity.id
_entity.type
_entity.pdbx_description
1 polymer ?
#
loop_
_entity_poly.entity_id
_entity_poly.type
_entity_poly.pdbx_seq_one_letter_code
_entity_poly.pdbx_strand_id
1 'polypeptide(L)'
;MIPGAEPCPCGTSLSYAACCRRFVVDGELAPTAEALMRSRYTAYAMGSGDHLFRTWHPRTRPADIEPDPALTWIGLDVVDVVDGAADDTGGIVEFRAHWRSGEGRSRQSGTLHERSTFARRGGRWVYLGAETRV
;
A
#
# COMPACT_ATOMS: atom_id res chain seq x y z
N MET A 1 0.50 17.18 1.37
CA MET A 1 0.58 16.42 2.62
C MET A 1 -0.80 16.31 3.26
N ILE A 2 -1.12 15.16 3.80
CA ILE A 2 -2.42 14.93 4.42
C ILE A 2 -2.36 15.38 5.88
N PRO A 3 -3.29 16.23 6.34
CA PRO A 3 -3.36 16.57 7.76
C PRO A 3 -3.59 15.33 8.63
N GLY A 4 -2.94 15.27 9.78
CA GLY A 4 -3.01 14.09 10.65
C GLY A 4 -4.42 13.77 11.15
N ALA A 5 -5.28 14.78 11.28
CA ALA A 5 -6.65 14.59 11.76
C ALA A 5 -7.60 14.07 10.68
N GLU A 6 -7.22 14.15 9.40
CA GLU A 6 -8.05 13.66 8.31
C GLU A 6 -8.11 12.14 8.30
N PRO A 7 -9.20 11.55 7.76
CA PRO A 7 -9.27 10.09 7.61
C PRO A 7 -8.10 9.58 6.78
N CYS A 8 -7.57 8.41 7.16
CA CYS A 8 -6.47 7.81 6.42
C CYS A 8 -6.94 7.39 5.02
N PRO A 9 -6.14 7.66 3.97
CA PRO A 9 -6.49 7.23 2.61
C PRO A 9 -6.76 5.73 2.48
N CYS A 10 -6.19 4.91 3.34
CA CYS A 10 -6.32 3.45 3.24
C CYS A 10 -7.70 2.92 3.63
N GLY A 11 -8.60 3.75 4.14
CA GLY A 11 -9.98 3.36 4.39
C GLY A 11 -10.27 2.67 5.72
N THR A 12 -9.37 2.75 6.70
CA THR A 12 -9.61 2.14 8.02
C THR A 12 -10.60 2.93 8.89
N SER A 13 -10.95 4.15 8.49
CA SER A 13 -11.72 5.10 9.28
C SER A 13 -10.95 5.74 10.43
N LEU A 14 -9.71 5.32 10.67
CA LEU A 14 -8.83 5.97 11.62
C LEU A 14 -8.26 7.26 11.02
N SER A 15 -7.84 8.20 11.89
CA SER A 15 -7.14 9.36 11.39
C SER A 15 -5.80 8.95 10.78
N TYR A 16 -5.31 9.74 9.84
CA TYR A 16 -4.02 9.45 9.22
C TYR A 16 -2.91 9.34 10.27
N ALA A 17 -2.88 10.25 11.26
CA ALA A 17 -1.87 10.22 12.30
C ALA A 17 -1.92 8.94 13.16
N ALA A 18 -3.10 8.37 13.33
CA ALA A 18 -3.27 7.13 14.10
C ALA A 18 -3.17 5.88 13.22
N CYS A 19 -2.97 6.03 11.93
CA CYS A 19 -2.96 4.92 10.96
C CYS A 19 -1.66 4.89 10.16
N CYS A 20 -1.71 5.17 8.87
CA CYS A 20 -0.57 4.96 7.98
C CYS A 20 0.61 5.91 8.21
N ARG A 21 0.39 7.10 8.78
CA ARG A 21 1.48 8.01 9.06
C ARG A 21 2.57 7.37 9.92
N ARG A 22 2.19 6.53 10.86
CA ARG A 22 3.13 5.81 11.72
C ARG A 22 4.15 5.03 10.91
N PHE A 23 3.72 4.46 9.79
CA PHE A 23 4.57 3.62 8.93
C PHE A 23 5.23 4.43 7.84
N VAL A 24 4.48 5.29 7.17
CA VAL A 24 4.96 6.04 6.00
C VAL A 24 5.96 7.13 6.40
N VAL A 25 5.68 7.86 7.47
CA VAL A 25 6.49 9.02 7.90
C VAL A 25 7.36 8.68 9.10
N ASP A 26 6.77 8.08 10.13
CA ASP A 26 7.47 7.89 11.41
C ASP A 26 8.36 6.64 11.44
N GLY A 27 8.27 5.78 10.43
CA GLY A 27 9.16 4.63 10.30
C GLY A 27 8.85 3.45 11.22
N GLU A 28 7.67 3.42 11.84
CA GLU A 28 7.27 2.27 12.64
C GLU A 28 7.10 1.05 11.75
N LEU A 29 7.37 -0.12 12.31
CA LEU A 29 7.20 -1.37 11.57
C LEU A 29 5.73 -1.79 11.57
N ALA A 30 5.21 -2.12 10.40
CA ALA A 30 3.86 -2.63 10.30
C ALA A 30 3.77 -4.01 10.99
N PRO A 31 2.78 -4.24 11.85
CA PRO A 31 2.70 -5.50 12.59
C PRO A 31 2.17 -6.67 11.76
N THR A 32 1.49 -6.40 10.65
CA THR A 32 0.87 -7.44 9.81
C THR A 32 1.07 -7.11 8.33
N ALA A 33 0.90 -8.13 7.49
CA ALA A 33 0.94 -7.93 6.04
C ALA A 33 -0.14 -6.96 5.58
N GLU A 34 -1.35 -7.04 6.16
CA GLU A 34 -2.43 -6.11 5.82
C GLU A 34 -2.07 -4.68 6.19
N ALA A 35 -1.50 -4.45 7.37
CA ALA A 35 -1.09 -3.10 7.77
C ALA A 35 -0.03 -2.55 6.81
N LEU A 36 0.90 -3.38 6.40
CA LEU A 36 1.90 -2.97 5.42
C LEU A 36 1.25 -2.63 4.08
N MET A 37 0.37 -3.49 3.59
CA MET A 37 -0.32 -3.26 2.32
C MET A 37 -1.07 -1.93 2.34
N ARG A 38 -1.82 -1.64 3.40
CA ARG A 38 -2.55 -0.37 3.54
C ARG A 38 -1.61 0.83 3.53
N SER A 39 -0.47 0.71 4.22
CA SER A 39 0.51 1.80 4.24
C SER A 39 1.14 2.05 2.87
N ARG A 40 1.34 0.99 2.09
CA ARG A 40 1.87 1.13 0.73
C ARG A 40 0.86 1.80 -0.20
N TYR A 41 -0.44 1.48 -0.06
CA TYR A 41 -1.49 2.20 -0.79
C TYR A 41 -1.43 3.70 -0.47
N THR A 42 -1.35 4.03 0.82
CA THR A 42 -1.25 5.43 1.24
C THR A 42 0.01 6.10 0.68
N ALA A 43 1.12 5.36 0.62
CA ALA A 43 2.36 5.87 0.04
C ALA A 43 2.19 6.20 -1.45
N TYR A 44 1.49 5.35 -2.20
CA TYR A 44 1.17 5.68 -3.60
C TYR A 44 0.28 6.91 -3.68
N ALA A 45 -0.72 7.00 -2.82
CA ALA A 45 -1.66 8.13 -2.82
C ALA A 45 -0.95 9.45 -2.50
N MET A 46 0.09 9.42 -1.67
CA MET A 46 0.82 10.60 -1.23
C MET A 46 2.10 10.87 -2.04
N GLY A 47 2.48 9.96 -2.93
CA GLY A 47 3.72 10.09 -3.68
C GLY A 47 4.98 9.78 -2.88
N SER A 48 4.88 8.93 -1.85
CA SER A 48 6.03 8.57 -0.99
C SER A 48 6.78 7.36 -1.56
N GLY A 49 7.63 7.60 -2.55
CA GLY A 49 8.46 6.55 -3.14
C GLY A 49 9.43 5.94 -2.15
N ASP A 50 9.88 6.69 -1.16
CA ASP A 50 10.81 6.20 -0.15
C ASP A 50 10.20 5.05 0.68
N HIS A 51 8.96 5.20 1.14
CA HIS A 51 8.31 4.13 1.88
C HIS A 51 8.11 2.89 1.00
N LEU A 52 7.74 3.07 -0.26
CA LEU A 52 7.59 1.96 -1.20
C LEU A 52 8.91 1.22 -1.39
N PHE A 53 10.00 1.97 -1.57
CA PHE A 53 11.32 1.38 -1.74
C PHE A 53 11.74 0.58 -0.51
N ARG A 54 11.63 1.17 0.68
CA ARG A 54 12.04 0.54 1.93
C ARG A 54 11.26 -0.73 2.26
N THR A 55 10.01 -0.80 1.81
CA THR A 55 9.11 -1.92 2.12
C THR A 55 8.99 -2.92 0.98
N TRP A 56 9.80 -2.81 -0.05
CA TRP A 56 9.83 -3.74 -1.17
C TRP A 56 11.01 -4.70 -0.99
N HIS A 57 10.77 -6.00 -1.13
CA HIS A 57 11.84 -6.99 -0.99
C HIS A 57 12.96 -6.71 -2.01
N PRO A 58 14.23 -6.67 -1.59
CA PRO A 58 15.33 -6.32 -2.51
C PRO A 58 15.42 -7.17 -3.75
N ARG A 59 15.00 -8.44 -3.66
CA ARG A 59 15.04 -9.37 -4.80
C ARG A 59 14.12 -8.96 -5.94
N THR A 60 12.97 -8.36 -5.61
CA THR A 60 11.94 -8.03 -6.59
C THR A 60 11.77 -6.53 -6.80
N ARG A 61 12.48 -5.75 -6.02
CA ARG A 61 12.35 -4.28 -6.04
C ARG A 61 12.89 -3.70 -7.34
N PRO A 62 12.09 -2.88 -8.06
CA PRO A 62 12.60 -2.18 -9.23
C PRO A 62 13.65 -1.15 -8.84
N ALA A 63 14.50 -0.76 -9.80
CA ALA A 63 15.57 0.21 -9.56
C ALA A 63 15.00 1.58 -9.16
N ASP A 64 13.93 2.00 -9.83
CA ASP A 64 13.29 3.28 -9.57
C ASP A 64 11.81 3.05 -9.21
N ILE A 65 11.35 3.71 -8.16
CA ILE A 65 9.95 3.66 -7.74
C ILE A 65 9.44 5.09 -7.69
N GLU A 66 8.66 5.45 -8.71
CA GLU A 66 8.08 6.77 -8.80
C GLU A 66 6.56 6.64 -8.94
N PRO A 67 5.81 7.02 -7.89
CA PRO A 67 4.35 7.02 -8.01
C PRO A 67 3.93 7.95 -9.15
N ASP A 68 2.99 7.49 -9.98
CA ASP A 68 2.54 8.24 -11.14
C ASP A 68 1.72 9.45 -10.69
N PRO A 69 2.21 10.68 -10.92
CA PRO A 69 1.49 11.87 -10.48
C PRO A 69 0.18 12.11 -11.24
N ALA A 70 -0.02 11.44 -12.38
CA ALA A 70 -1.26 11.57 -13.14
C ALA A 70 -2.41 10.78 -12.51
N LEU A 71 -2.10 9.85 -11.61
CA LEU A 71 -3.13 9.05 -10.95
C LEU A 71 -3.49 9.63 -9.58
N THR A 72 -4.80 9.74 -9.33
CA THR A 72 -5.32 10.06 -8.01
C THR A 72 -6.00 8.80 -7.47
N TRP A 73 -5.51 8.31 -6.35
CA TRP A 73 -6.09 7.13 -5.70
C TRP A 73 -7.28 7.55 -4.85
N ILE A 74 -8.44 6.94 -5.09
CA ILE A 74 -9.71 7.38 -4.54
C ILE A 74 -10.42 6.35 -3.67
N GLY A 75 -9.80 5.20 -3.43
CA GLY A 75 -10.38 4.21 -2.53
C GLY A 75 -9.64 2.90 -2.55
N LEU A 76 -9.75 2.17 -1.46
CA LEU A 76 -9.12 0.87 -1.29
C LEU A 76 -10.10 -0.09 -0.64
N ASP A 77 -10.30 -1.25 -1.25
CA ASP A 77 -11.05 -2.34 -0.67
C ASP A 77 -10.14 -3.53 -0.46
N VAL A 78 -9.96 -3.96 0.77
CA VAL A 78 -9.24 -5.21 1.06
C VAL A 78 -10.26 -6.34 0.96
N VAL A 79 -10.01 -7.28 0.05
CA VAL A 79 -10.96 -8.32 -0.35
C VAL A 79 -10.70 -9.61 0.41
N ASP A 80 -9.44 -9.96 0.61
CA ASP A 80 -9.05 -11.22 1.26
C ASP A 80 -7.69 -11.07 1.92
N VAL A 81 -7.54 -11.73 3.06
CA VAL A 81 -6.27 -11.78 3.80
C VAL A 81 -6.01 -13.23 4.18
N VAL A 82 -4.85 -13.75 3.80
CA VAL A 82 -4.43 -15.11 4.15
C VAL A 82 -3.12 -15.02 4.92
N ASP A 83 -3.10 -15.54 6.14
CA ASP A 83 -1.94 -15.45 7.02
C ASP A 83 -1.48 -13.99 7.21
N GLY A 84 -0.19 -13.76 7.43
CA GLY A 84 0.33 -12.39 7.57
C GLY A 84 0.10 -11.78 8.95
N ALA A 85 -0.22 -12.60 9.94
CA ALA A 85 -0.35 -12.14 11.32
C ALA A 85 1.02 -11.82 11.92
N ALA A 86 1.03 -11.20 13.09
CA ALA A 86 2.25 -10.68 13.71
C ALA A 86 3.36 -11.73 13.88
N ASP A 87 3.01 -12.99 14.01
CA ASP A 87 3.97 -14.09 14.21
C ASP A 87 4.16 -14.98 12.97
N ASP A 88 3.50 -14.65 11.87
CA ASP A 88 3.67 -15.40 10.61
C ASP A 88 4.92 -14.93 9.85
N THR A 89 5.40 -15.79 8.93
CA THR A 89 6.56 -15.46 8.09
C THR A 89 6.18 -15.04 6.68
N GLY A 90 4.93 -15.22 6.30
CA GLY A 90 4.42 -14.83 4.99
C GLY A 90 2.93 -14.55 5.06
N GLY A 91 2.42 -13.90 4.04
CA GLY A 91 1.00 -13.60 3.95
C GLY A 91 0.60 -13.12 2.58
N ILE A 92 -0.70 -13.15 2.34
CA ILE A 92 -1.31 -12.70 1.09
C ILE A 92 -2.38 -11.68 1.44
N VAL A 93 -2.43 -10.59 0.69
CA VAL A 93 -3.50 -9.60 0.79
C VAL A 93 -4.02 -9.32 -0.61
N GLU A 94 -5.29 -9.57 -0.81
CA GLU A 94 -5.96 -9.26 -2.06
C GLU A 94 -6.76 -7.97 -1.90
N PHE A 95 -6.65 -7.07 -2.89
CA PHE A 95 -7.30 -5.77 -2.77
C PHE A 95 -7.72 -5.23 -4.13
N ARG A 96 -8.63 -4.26 -4.10
CA ARG A 96 -8.97 -3.41 -5.23
C ARG A 96 -8.65 -1.99 -4.85
N ALA A 97 -7.83 -1.33 -5.68
CA ALA A 97 -7.47 0.07 -5.49
C ALA A 97 -8.05 0.88 -6.65
N HIS A 98 -8.85 1.87 -6.33
CA HIS A 98 -9.57 2.66 -7.33
C HIS A 98 -8.83 3.94 -7.61
N TRP A 99 -8.73 4.31 -8.90
CA TRP A 99 -7.99 5.50 -9.31
C TRP A 99 -8.78 6.29 -10.36
N ARG A 100 -8.38 7.53 -10.52
CA ARG A 100 -8.84 8.38 -11.62
C ARG A 100 -7.66 9.20 -12.14
N SER A 101 -7.77 9.66 -13.38
CA SER A 101 -6.79 10.52 -14.01
C SER A 101 -7.48 11.47 -14.99
N GLY A 102 -6.80 12.57 -15.31
CA GLY A 102 -7.32 13.56 -16.26
C GLY A 102 -8.47 14.39 -15.71
N GLU A 103 -8.96 15.29 -16.56
CA GLU A 103 -10.06 16.20 -16.22
C GLU A 103 -11.00 16.34 -17.40
N GLY A 104 -12.25 16.70 -17.10
CA GLY A 104 -13.26 16.93 -18.13
C GLY A 104 -13.46 15.73 -19.03
N ARG A 105 -13.38 15.94 -20.34
CA ARG A 105 -13.60 14.87 -21.33
C ARG A 105 -12.49 13.83 -21.35
N SER A 106 -11.31 14.17 -20.85
CA SER A 106 -10.19 13.24 -20.79
C SER A 106 -10.15 12.45 -19.49
N ARG A 107 -11.14 12.63 -18.63
CA ARG A 107 -11.19 11.92 -17.36
C ARG A 107 -11.32 10.41 -17.57
N GLN A 108 -10.46 9.68 -16.91
CA GLN A 108 -10.49 8.22 -16.89
C GLN A 108 -10.51 7.73 -15.45
N SER A 109 -11.02 6.55 -15.26
CA SER A 109 -10.99 5.91 -13.95
C SER A 109 -10.84 4.41 -14.14
N GLY A 110 -10.35 3.74 -13.12
CA GLY A 110 -10.18 2.31 -13.18
C GLY A 110 -9.97 1.71 -11.81
N THR A 111 -9.77 0.41 -11.80
CA THR A 111 -9.53 -0.34 -10.58
C THR A 111 -8.35 -1.27 -10.81
N LEU A 112 -7.35 -1.16 -9.95
CA LEU A 112 -6.27 -2.13 -9.89
C LEU A 112 -6.71 -3.24 -8.92
N HIS A 113 -6.76 -4.47 -9.41
CA HIS A 113 -7.08 -5.63 -8.60
C HIS A 113 -5.82 -6.50 -8.53
N GLU A 114 -5.32 -6.71 -7.33
CA GLU A 114 -4.10 -7.49 -7.16
C GLU A 114 -4.23 -8.39 -5.93
N ARG A 115 -3.63 -9.56 -6.04
CA ARG A 115 -3.45 -10.48 -4.92
C ARG A 115 -1.96 -10.50 -4.63
N SER A 116 -1.55 -9.81 -3.57
CA SER A 116 -0.15 -9.50 -3.28
C SER A 116 0.42 -10.46 -2.27
N THR A 117 1.69 -10.84 -2.46
CA THR A 117 2.42 -11.69 -1.52
C THR A 117 3.40 -10.85 -0.71
N PHE A 118 3.49 -11.17 0.56
CA PHE A 118 4.35 -10.49 1.52
C PHE A 118 5.18 -11.51 2.28
N ALA A 119 6.36 -11.10 2.71
CA ALA A 119 7.24 -11.94 3.51
C ALA A 119 7.79 -11.13 4.68
N ARG A 120 8.15 -11.83 5.76
CA ARG A 120 8.87 -11.22 6.86
C ARG A 120 10.36 -11.42 6.62
N ARG A 121 11.10 -10.31 6.63
CA ARG A 121 12.53 -10.30 6.38
C ARG A 121 13.22 -9.45 7.44
N GLY A 122 14.08 -10.08 8.23
CA GLY A 122 14.75 -9.35 9.29
C GLY A 122 13.80 -8.75 10.32
N GLY A 123 12.69 -9.45 10.60
CA GLY A 123 11.71 -8.98 11.58
C GLY A 123 10.69 -7.99 11.06
N ARG A 124 10.71 -7.67 9.77
CA ARG A 124 9.75 -6.71 9.23
C ARG A 124 9.11 -7.22 7.94
N TRP A 125 7.87 -6.80 7.74
CA TRP A 125 7.11 -7.16 6.55
C TRP A 125 7.61 -6.40 5.34
N VAL A 126 7.74 -7.11 4.21
CA VAL A 126 8.09 -6.52 2.92
C VAL A 126 7.19 -7.10 1.84
N TYR A 127 6.93 -6.29 0.81
CA TYR A 127 6.18 -6.70 -0.37
C TYR A 127 7.08 -7.49 -1.31
N LEU A 128 6.59 -8.63 -1.79
CA LEU A 128 7.30 -9.45 -2.78
C LEU A 128 6.82 -9.18 -4.20
N GLY A 129 5.53 -9.18 -4.41
CA GLY A 129 4.97 -9.00 -5.73
C GLY A 129 3.56 -9.55 -5.82
N ALA A 130 2.97 -9.47 -7.01
CA ALA A 130 1.66 -10.03 -7.26
C ALA A 130 1.77 -11.56 -7.37
N GLU A 131 0.73 -12.25 -6.86
CA GLU A 131 0.61 -13.68 -7.07
C GLU A 131 0.44 -13.95 -8.56
N THR A 132 1.18 -14.94 -9.08
CA THR A 132 1.07 -15.27 -10.49
C THR A 132 -0.32 -15.76 -10.82
N ARG A 133 -0.93 -15.17 -11.85
CA ARG A 133 -2.22 -15.61 -12.34
C ARG A 133 -2.03 -16.63 -13.44
N VAL A 134 -2.82 -17.65 -13.39
CA VAL A 134 -2.85 -18.68 -14.41
C VAL A 134 -3.99 -18.39 -15.38
#